data_51c715f7d44485f75ebd2925738c1fc9
#
_entry.id   51c715f7d44485f75ebd2925738c1fc9
#
_cell.length_a   1.000
_cell.length_b   1.000
_cell.length_c   1.000
_cell.angle_alpha   90.00
_cell.angle_beta   90.00
_cell.angle_gamma   90.00
#
_symmetry.space_group_name_H-M   'P 1'
#
loop_
_entity.id
_entity.type
_entity.pdbx_description
1 polymer ?
#
loop_
_entity_poly.entity_id
_entity_poly.type
_entity_poly.pdbx_seq_one_letter_code
_entity_poly.pdbx_strand_id
1 'polypeptide(L)'
;CPCALGLATPVAIMVGNGMGAKNGILFKNAVALENAGKTQIVALDKTGTITTGEPRVTDILPAEGYTKRDLMQLAADLESSSEHPLAKAVMEHAKATGISQTAVHDFQALPGNGLSAVRGEDLLLGGSVSYMKENVTVDSTLLDQAQKLAEEGKTPLLFAQNHTCAGLIAVADTLKEDSPQAVAELRDMGIRVIMLTGDNERTAKAIGAQAGVDEVIAGVLPEGKEAEIRKLKEQGKVAMVGDGINDAPALTRADTGIAIGAGTDVAIDAASVVLVKSRLRDVPAAIRLSRATLRNIHENLFWAFFYNVIGIPLAAGVWYPIFGWKLNPMFGAAAMSLSSFCVVTNALRLNLFSVHGKANKDAAPAAEPVEIKTSESEEKVMTKTMHIEGMMCGHCEAT
;
A
#
# COMPACT_ATOMS: atom_id res chain seq x y z
N CYS A 1 30.12 0.39 -35.36
CA CYS A 1 28.77 0.61 -35.87
C CYS A 1 27.82 1.03 -34.75
N PRO A 2 27.09 2.15 -34.84
CA PRO A 2 26.18 2.61 -33.78
C PRO A 2 24.88 1.80 -33.68
N CYS A 3 24.60 0.89 -34.61
CA CYS A 3 23.32 0.18 -34.70
C CYS A 3 23.00 -0.65 -33.43
N ALA A 4 23.94 -1.49 -32.99
CA ALA A 4 23.76 -2.29 -31.78
C ALA A 4 23.66 -1.41 -30.54
N LEU A 5 24.44 -0.36 -30.43
CA LEU A 5 24.39 0.62 -29.33
C LEU A 5 23.04 1.35 -29.31
N GLY A 6 22.55 1.78 -30.49
CA GLY A 6 21.27 2.45 -30.62
C GLY A 6 20.05 1.55 -30.31
N LEU A 7 20.19 0.22 -30.49
CA LEU A 7 19.11 -0.75 -30.21
C LEU A 7 19.17 -1.33 -28.78
N ALA A 8 20.32 -1.29 -28.12
CA ALA A 8 20.57 -1.97 -26.84
C ALA A 8 19.54 -1.60 -25.74
N THR A 9 19.26 -0.33 -25.58
CA THR A 9 18.31 0.17 -24.56
C THR A 9 16.85 0.09 -25.02
N PRO A 10 16.46 0.62 -26.19
CA PRO A 10 15.06 0.64 -26.60
C PRO A 10 14.41 -0.74 -26.71
N VAL A 11 15.14 -1.72 -27.27
CA VAL A 11 14.57 -3.08 -27.43
C VAL A 11 14.35 -3.76 -26.08
N ALA A 12 15.29 -3.64 -25.14
CA ALA A 12 15.13 -4.19 -23.80
C ALA A 12 13.96 -3.53 -23.04
N ILE A 13 13.81 -2.21 -23.14
CA ILE A 13 12.69 -1.49 -22.53
C ILE A 13 11.36 -1.93 -23.16
N MET A 14 11.30 -2.07 -24.48
CA MET A 14 10.08 -2.49 -25.16
C MET A 14 9.66 -3.89 -24.74
N VAL A 15 10.60 -4.84 -24.65
CA VAL A 15 10.31 -6.20 -24.19
C VAL A 15 9.95 -6.21 -22.71
N GLY A 16 10.67 -5.45 -21.86
CA GLY A 16 10.38 -5.32 -20.44
C GLY A 16 8.99 -4.74 -20.17
N ASN A 17 8.60 -3.66 -20.86
CA ASN A 17 7.25 -3.09 -20.78
C ASN A 17 6.18 -4.09 -21.27
N GLY A 18 6.44 -4.80 -22.35
CA GLY A 18 5.55 -5.85 -22.86
C GLY A 18 5.33 -6.98 -21.84
N MET A 19 6.38 -7.40 -21.15
CA MET A 19 6.30 -8.38 -20.07
C MET A 19 5.55 -7.83 -18.86
N GLY A 20 5.78 -6.57 -18.50
CA GLY A 20 5.02 -5.88 -17.46
C GLY A 20 3.53 -5.88 -17.77
N ALA A 21 3.13 -5.41 -18.96
CA ALA A 21 1.74 -5.33 -19.39
C ALA A 21 1.03 -6.70 -19.37
N LYS A 22 1.68 -7.77 -19.82
CA LYS A 22 1.17 -9.14 -19.76
C LYS A 22 0.87 -9.59 -18.32
N ASN A 23 1.60 -9.07 -17.34
CA ASN A 23 1.43 -9.39 -15.92
C ASN A 23 0.55 -8.39 -15.18
N GLY A 24 0.02 -7.36 -15.85
CA GLY A 24 -0.79 -6.31 -15.24
C GLY A 24 0.05 -5.23 -14.55
N ILE A 25 1.31 -5.06 -14.94
CA ILE A 25 2.25 -4.04 -14.45
C ILE A 25 2.50 -3.06 -15.59
N LEU A 26 2.06 -1.82 -15.43
CA LEU A 26 2.17 -0.78 -16.45
C LEU A 26 3.17 0.29 -16.02
N PHE A 27 4.29 0.40 -16.71
CA PHE A 27 5.24 1.51 -16.54
C PHE A 27 4.85 2.63 -17.50
N LYS A 28 4.62 3.84 -17.00
CA LYS A 28 4.23 4.98 -17.84
C LYS A 28 5.31 5.40 -18.84
N ASN A 29 6.56 5.23 -18.48
CA ASN A 29 7.70 5.59 -19.33
C ASN A 29 8.96 4.79 -18.94
N ALA A 30 10.03 4.94 -19.73
CA ALA A 30 11.31 4.28 -19.50
C ALA A 30 11.98 4.68 -18.17
N VAL A 31 11.79 5.93 -17.73
CA VAL A 31 12.33 6.44 -16.47
C VAL A 31 11.66 5.78 -15.28
N ALA A 32 10.33 5.56 -15.36
CA ALA A 32 9.58 4.83 -14.33
C ALA A 32 10.09 3.39 -14.18
N LEU A 33 10.34 2.71 -15.31
CA LEU A 33 10.91 1.37 -15.30
C LEU A 33 12.32 1.38 -14.68
N GLU A 34 13.17 2.35 -15.04
CA GLU A 34 14.52 2.47 -14.49
C GLU A 34 14.51 2.73 -12.98
N ASN A 35 13.71 3.70 -12.52
CA ASN A 35 13.65 4.08 -11.11
C ASN A 35 13.11 2.96 -10.23
N ALA A 36 12.09 2.22 -10.69
CA ALA A 36 11.55 1.08 -9.96
C ALA A 36 12.63 0.04 -9.62
N GLY A 37 13.57 -0.23 -10.52
CA GLY A 37 14.67 -1.17 -10.28
C GLY A 37 15.71 -0.68 -9.27
N LYS A 38 15.81 0.62 -9.07
CA LYS A 38 16.75 1.27 -8.14
C LYS A 38 16.17 1.44 -6.73
N THR A 39 14.93 1.05 -6.49
CA THR A 39 14.25 1.17 -5.21
C THR A 39 15.01 0.47 -4.09
N GLN A 40 15.20 1.19 -2.97
CA GLN A 40 15.85 0.75 -1.74
C GLN A 40 14.89 0.73 -0.56
N ILE A 41 13.88 1.60 -0.58
CA ILE A 41 12.85 1.74 0.45
C ILE A 41 11.50 1.69 -0.25
N VAL A 42 10.58 0.85 0.27
CA VAL A 42 9.18 0.83 -0.15
C VAL A 42 8.32 1.33 0.99
N ALA A 43 7.65 2.45 0.78
CA ALA A 43 6.63 2.98 1.66
C ALA A 43 5.25 2.51 1.18
N LEU A 44 4.54 1.81 2.04
CA LEU A 44 3.22 1.25 1.75
C LEU A 44 2.16 2.03 2.52
N ASP A 45 1.13 2.53 1.86
CA ASP A 45 -0.08 2.92 2.58
C ASP A 45 -0.72 1.69 3.22
N LYS A 46 -1.48 1.89 4.31
CA LYS A 46 -2.20 0.79 4.95
C LYS A 46 -3.46 0.41 4.16
N THR A 47 -4.39 1.36 4.07
CA THR A 47 -5.77 1.12 3.62
C THR A 47 -5.83 0.89 2.11
N GLY A 48 -6.49 -0.21 1.68
CA GLY A 48 -6.57 -0.57 0.25
C GLY A 48 -5.25 -1.08 -0.36
N THR A 49 -4.12 -0.88 0.30
CA THR A 49 -2.78 -1.30 -0.15
C THR A 49 -2.31 -2.56 0.56
N ILE A 50 -2.00 -2.50 1.85
CA ILE A 50 -1.67 -3.68 2.69
C ILE A 50 -2.93 -4.42 3.09
N THR A 51 -4.01 -3.66 3.37
CA THR A 51 -5.32 -4.18 3.74
C THR A 51 -6.28 -4.14 2.55
N THR A 52 -7.44 -4.77 2.71
CA THR A 52 -8.46 -4.80 1.63
C THR A 52 -9.10 -3.45 1.38
N GLY A 53 -9.05 -2.53 2.35
CA GLY A 53 -9.76 -1.24 2.33
C GLY A 53 -11.26 -1.37 2.62
N GLU A 54 -11.72 -2.58 2.88
CA GLU A 54 -13.10 -2.89 3.20
C GLU A 54 -13.17 -3.46 4.63
N PRO A 55 -13.67 -2.69 5.60
CA PRO A 55 -13.89 -3.20 6.95
C PRO A 55 -14.82 -4.42 6.94
N ARG A 56 -14.50 -5.43 7.75
CA ARG A 56 -15.32 -6.65 7.90
C ARG A 56 -15.52 -6.98 9.37
N VAL A 57 -16.64 -7.62 9.70
CA VAL A 57 -16.86 -8.17 11.02
C VAL A 57 -15.91 -9.35 11.24
N THR A 58 -15.09 -9.25 12.28
CA THR A 58 -14.07 -10.27 12.61
C THR A 58 -14.48 -11.09 13.84
N ASP A 59 -15.13 -10.47 14.83
CA ASP A 59 -15.49 -11.12 16.07
C ASP A 59 -16.90 -10.71 16.49
N ILE A 60 -17.65 -11.68 17.07
CA ILE A 60 -18.99 -11.48 17.59
C ILE A 60 -19.05 -12.14 18.97
N LEU A 61 -19.12 -11.31 20.00
CA LEU A 61 -19.08 -11.71 21.40
C LEU A 61 -20.38 -11.30 22.10
N PRO A 62 -21.37 -12.20 22.19
CA PRO A 62 -22.64 -11.89 22.85
C PRO A 62 -22.45 -11.80 24.36
N ALA A 63 -23.23 -10.92 25.01
CA ALA A 63 -23.39 -10.87 26.45
C ALA A 63 -24.21 -12.06 26.97
N GLU A 64 -24.20 -12.26 28.28
CA GLU A 64 -25.04 -13.29 28.92
C GLU A 64 -26.52 -13.11 28.59
N GLY A 65 -27.18 -14.18 28.16
CA GLY A 65 -28.58 -14.16 27.73
C GLY A 65 -28.81 -13.85 26.25
N TYR A 66 -27.80 -13.49 25.48
CA TYR A 66 -27.89 -13.26 24.04
C TYR A 66 -27.12 -14.32 23.23
N THR A 67 -27.64 -14.65 22.07
CA THR A 67 -26.88 -15.46 21.08
C THR A 67 -26.15 -14.58 20.10
N LYS A 68 -25.15 -15.13 19.36
CA LYS A 68 -24.52 -14.41 18.27
C LYS A 68 -25.51 -13.91 17.21
N ARG A 69 -26.57 -14.67 16.99
CA ARG A 69 -27.61 -14.30 16.04
C ARG A 69 -28.45 -13.12 16.54
N ASP A 70 -28.81 -13.11 17.82
CA ASP A 70 -29.59 -12.01 18.41
C ASP A 70 -28.79 -10.70 18.38
N LEU A 71 -27.51 -10.76 18.74
CA LEU A 71 -26.59 -9.60 18.67
C LEU A 71 -26.43 -9.09 17.23
N MET A 72 -26.25 -9.99 16.27
CA MET A 72 -26.14 -9.58 14.85
C MET A 72 -27.45 -9.03 14.30
N GLN A 73 -28.62 -9.58 14.73
CA GLN A 73 -29.92 -9.06 14.33
C GLN A 73 -30.12 -7.63 14.86
N LEU A 74 -29.79 -7.40 16.13
CA LEU A 74 -29.88 -6.08 16.77
C LEU A 74 -28.95 -5.07 16.05
N ALA A 75 -27.71 -5.47 15.79
CA ALA A 75 -26.73 -4.63 15.09
C ALA A 75 -27.20 -4.32 13.66
N ALA A 76 -27.70 -5.30 12.92
CA ALA A 76 -28.19 -5.10 11.55
C ALA A 76 -29.42 -4.17 11.51
N ASP A 77 -30.36 -4.32 12.47
CA ASP A 77 -31.52 -3.45 12.55
C ASP A 77 -31.11 -2.00 12.80
N LEU A 78 -30.17 -1.77 13.74
CA LEU A 78 -29.69 -0.44 14.10
C LEU A 78 -28.87 0.21 12.97
N GLU A 79 -27.95 -0.55 12.35
CA GLU A 79 -27.04 -0.06 11.31
C GLU A 79 -27.69 0.07 9.93
N SER A 80 -28.92 -0.44 9.77
CA SER A 80 -29.65 -0.46 8.48
C SER A 80 -29.85 0.92 7.85
N SER A 81 -29.88 1.97 8.68
CA SER A 81 -30.06 3.36 8.25
C SER A 81 -28.78 4.20 8.30
N SER A 82 -27.63 3.58 8.62
CA SER A 82 -26.34 4.24 8.74
C SER A 82 -25.55 4.15 7.44
N GLU A 83 -24.97 5.27 7.01
CA GLU A 83 -24.07 5.32 5.84
C GLU A 83 -22.57 5.12 6.22
N HIS A 84 -22.29 4.84 7.49
CA HIS A 84 -20.93 4.69 7.97
C HIS A 84 -20.25 3.43 7.40
N PRO A 85 -18.94 3.44 7.04
CA PRO A 85 -18.23 2.25 6.53
C PRO A 85 -18.31 1.03 7.46
N LEU A 86 -18.35 1.22 8.78
CA LEU A 86 -18.52 0.14 9.76
C LEU A 86 -19.92 -0.48 9.69
N ALA A 87 -20.96 0.33 9.44
CA ALA A 87 -22.33 -0.15 9.22
C ALA A 87 -22.40 -1.08 8.01
N LYS A 88 -21.74 -0.68 6.91
CA LYS A 88 -21.64 -1.52 5.70
C LYS A 88 -21.08 -2.91 6.03
N ALA A 89 -20.02 -2.97 6.83
CA ALA A 89 -19.41 -4.23 7.27
C ALA A 89 -20.38 -5.12 8.06
N VAL A 90 -21.14 -4.53 8.99
CA VAL A 90 -22.17 -5.23 9.78
C VAL A 90 -23.29 -5.74 8.87
N MET A 91 -23.78 -4.91 7.94
CA MET A 91 -24.86 -5.26 7.00
C MET A 91 -24.44 -6.37 6.03
N GLU A 92 -23.23 -6.32 5.52
CA GLU A 92 -22.68 -7.38 4.64
C GLU A 92 -22.58 -8.72 5.37
N HIS A 93 -22.11 -8.70 6.63
CA HIS A 93 -22.05 -9.90 7.45
C HIS A 93 -23.43 -10.46 7.77
N ALA A 94 -24.39 -9.60 8.13
CA ALA A 94 -25.79 -9.99 8.38
C ALA A 94 -26.39 -10.66 7.14
N LYS A 95 -26.22 -10.05 5.97
CA LYS A 95 -26.68 -10.60 4.69
C LYS A 95 -26.05 -11.97 4.38
N ALA A 96 -24.74 -12.13 4.59
CA ALA A 96 -24.03 -13.38 4.38
C ALA A 96 -24.50 -14.51 5.31
N THR A 97 -24.96 -14.16 6.54
CA THR A 97 -25.45 -15.10 7.54
C THR A 97 -26.99 -15.31 7.49
N GLY A 98 -27.65 -14.73 6.48
CA GLY A 98 -29.10 -14.90 6.28
C GLY A 98 -29.96 -14.16 7.33
N ILE A 99 -29.44 -13.08 7.88
CA ILE A 99 -30.18 -12.19 8.81
C ILE A 99 -30.82 -11.10 7.98
N SER A 100 -32.15 -10.97 8.08
CA SER A 100 -32.91 -9.92 7.45
C SER A 100 -33.18 -8.80 8.47
N GLN A 101 -32.96 -7.56 8.08
CA GLN A 101 -33.20 -6.39 8.92
C GLN A 101 -34.71 -6.19 9.21
N THR A 102 -34.99 -5.75 10.41
CA THR A 102 -36.34 -5.31 10.84
C THR A 102 -36.39 -3.78 10.76
N ALA A 103 -37.52 -3.23 10.35
CA ALA A 103 -37.68 -1.78 10.28
C ALA A 103 -37.54 -1.12 11.66
N VAL A 104 -36.74 -0.08 11.72
CA VAL A 104 -36.56 0.79 12.89
C VAL A 104 -37.07 2.19 12.59
N HIS A 105 -37.42 2.95 13.63
CA HIS A 105 -37.85 4.34 13.56
C HIS A 105 -37.01 5.19 14.54
N ASP A 106 -37.18 6.50 14.46
CA ASP A 106 -36.44 7.46 15.30
C ASP A 106 -34.94 7.26 15.30
N PHE A 107 -34.37 6.89 14.11
CA PHE A 107 -32.91 6.71 13.93
C PHE A 107 -32.19 8.04 14.15
N GLN A 108 -31.16 8.02 14.97
CA GLN A 108 -30.27 9.15 15.24
C GLN A 108 -28.81 8.70 15.17
N ALA A 109 -28.03 9.33 14.30
CA ALA A 109 -26.59 9.20 14.31
C ALA A 109 -25.99 10.27 15.23
N LEU A 110 -25.16 9.86 16.18
CA LEU A 110 -24.46 10.71 17.14
C LEU A 110 -22.98 10.79 16.72
N PRO A 111 -22.56 11.83 15.99
CA PRO A 111 -21.21 11.89 15.41
C PRO A 111 -20.12 11.66 16.46
N GLY A 112 -19.21 10.70 16.18
CA GLY A 112 -18.11 10.33 17.06
C GLY A 112 -18.48 9.44 18.25
N ASN A 113 -19.76 9.20 18.51
CA ASN A 113 -20.24 8.45 19.68
C ASN A 113 -20.90 7.13 19.29
N GLY A 114 -21.99 7.18 18.53
CA GLY A 114 -22.74 5.98 18.19
C GLY A 114 -24.06 6.25 17.50
N LEU A 115 -24.99 5.31 17.61
CA LEU A 115 -26.27 5.30 16.96
C LEU A 115 -27.37 4.97 17.99
N SER A 116 -28.58 5.50 17.77
CA SER A 116 -29.79 5.10 18.47
C SER A 116 -30.93 4.94 17.49
N ALA A 117 -31.82 3.98 17.74
CA ALA A 117 -33.07 3.80 17.02
C ALA A 117 -34.07 3.04 17.88
N VAL A 118 -35.35 3.03 17.47
CA VAL A 118 -36.41 2.29 18.17
C VAL A 118 -36.94 1.20 17.24
N ARG A 119 -36.97 -0.04 17.75
CA ARG A 119 -37.55 -1.21 17.09
C ARG A 119 -38.79 -1.65 17.85
N GLY A 120 -39.99 -1.30 17.36
CA GLY A 120 -41.24 -1.50 18.11
C GLY A 120 -41.28 -0.60 19.34
N GLU A 121 -41.17 -1.20 20.55
CA GLU A 121 -41.05 -0.50 21.83
C GLU A 121 -39.64 -0.51 22.41
N ASP A 122 -38.70 -1.22 21.75
CA ASP A 122 -37.34 -1.39 22.24
C ASP A 122 -36.40 -0.29 21.72
N LEU A 123 -35.70 0.37 22.63
CA LEU A 123 -34.64 1.30 22.34
C LEU A 123 -33.35 0.51 22.01
N LEU A 124 -32.83 0.68 20.82
CA LEU A 124 -31.55 0.12 20.38
C LEU A 124 -30.47 1.18 20.47
N LEU A 125 -29.34 0.82 21.03
CA LEU A 125 -28.12 1.66 21.10
C LEU A 125 -26.93 0.89 20.57
N GLY A 126 -26.03 1.58 19.88
CA GLY A 126 -24.77 1.01 19.41
C GLY A 126 -23.72 2.08 19.24
N GLY A 127 -22.47 1.74 19.46
CA GLY A 127 -21.40 2.70 19.27
C GLY A 127 -20.08 2.36 19.93
N SER A 128 -19.24 3.39 20.10
CA SER A 128 -17.91 3.25 20.69
C SER A 128 -17.99 2.79 22.16
N VAL A 129 -16.93 2.11 22.60
CA VAL A 129 -16.83 1.63 23.99
C VAL A 129 -16.99 2.79 24.99
N SER A 130 -16.43 3.96 24.69
CA SER A 130 -16.53 5.14 25.56
C SER A 130 -17.99 5.60 25.71
N TYR A 131 -18.69 5.78 24.60
CA TYR A 131 -20.07 6.21 24.57
C TYR A 131 -20.99 5.22 25.30
N MET A 132 -20.78 3.92 25.04
CA MET A 132 -21.64 2.90 25.64
C MET A 132 -21.43 2.75 27.14
N LYS A 133 -20.23 2.97 27.68
CA LYS A 133 -19.94 2.98 29.11
C LYS A 133 -20.74 4.06 29.89
N GLU A 134 -21.01 5.17 29.25
CA GLU A 134 -21.75 6.29 29.86
C GLU A 134 -23.25 6.07 29.84
N ASN A 135 -23.76 5.27 28.90
CA ASN A 135 -25.23 5.15 28.66
C ASN A 135 -25.81 3.77 29.01
N VAL A 136 -24.95 2.75 29.19
CA VAL A 136 -25.35 1.35 29.34
C VAL A 136 -24.49 0.67 30.39
N THR A 137 -25.10 -0.23 31.14
CA THR A 137 -24.37 -1.12 32.06
C THR A 137 -23.66 -2.21 31.22
N VAL A 138 -22.33 -2.19 31.18
CA VAL A 138 -21.50 -3.15 30.42
C VAL A 138 -20.72 -4.02 31.40
N ASP A 139 -20.74 -5.33 31.19
CA ASP A 139 -19.95 -6.27 31.98
C ASP A 139 -18.43 -5.99 31.82
N SER A 140 -17.68 -6.09 32.90
CA SER A 140 -16.23 -5.93 32.92
C SER A 140 -15.51 -6.90 31.96
N THR A 141 -16.00 -8.14 31.83
CA THR A 141 -15.43 -9.14 30.91
C THR A 141 -15.52 -8.72 29.44
N LEU A 142 -16.63 -8.09 29.03
CA LEU A 142 -16.79 -7.54 27.69
C LEU A 142 -15.89 -6.32 27.45
N LEU A 143 -15.66 -5.52 28.50
CA LEU A 143 -14.75 -4.37 28.43
C LEU A 143 -13.29 -4.82 28.27
N ASP A 144 -12.88 -5.86 28.99
CA ASP A 144 -11.53 -6.44 28.85
C ASP A 144 -11.33 -7.06 27.47
N GLN A 145 -12.39 -7.70 26.94
CA GLN A 145 -12.36 -8.24 25.57
C GLN A 145 -12.29 -7.11 24.52
N ALA A 146 -13.06 -6.04 24.71
CA ALA A 146 -12.99 -4.87 23.84
C ALA A 146 -11.59 -4.25 23.82
N GLN A 147 -10.94 -4.16 24.99
CA GLN A 147 -9.59 -3.66 25.12
C GLN A 147 -8.60 -4.55 24.35
N LYS A 148 -8.67 -5.86 24.51
CA LYS A 148 -7.81 -6.80 23.76
C LYS A 148 -7.98 -6.70 22.26
N LEU A 149 -9.23 -6.65 21.79
CA LEU A 149 -9.53 -6.52 20.37
C LEU A 149 -9.01 -5.18 19.80
N ALA A 150 -9.09 -4.09 20.59
CA ALA A 150 -8.50 -2.81 20.20
C ALA A 150 -6.96 -2.88 20.14
N GLU A 151 -6.32 -3.64 21.01
CA GLU A 151 -4.89 -3.90 20.99
C GLU A 151 -4.46 -4.73 19.78
N GLU A 152 -5.34 -5.61 19.28
CA GLU A 152 -5.17 -6.35 18.03
C GLU A 152 -5.41 -5.49 16.75
N GLY A 153 -5.72 -4.21 16.89
CA GLY A 153 -5.98 -3.31 15.77
C GLY A 153 -7.40 -3.36 15.21
N LYS A 154 -8.33 -3.97 15.95
CA LYS A 154 -9.75 -4.02 15.58
C LYS A 154 -10.53 -2.87 16.22
N THR A 155 -11.68 -2.52 15.64
CA THR A 155 -12.61 -1.52 16.18
C THR A 155 -13.75 -2.23 16.90
N PRO A 156 -13.78 -2.26 18.23
CA PRO A 156 -14.87 -2.85 19.00
C PRO A 156 -16.06 -1.90 19.05
N LEU A 157 -17.24 -2.40 18.69
CA LEU A 157 -18.51 -1.72 18.78
C LEU A 157 -19.41 -2.47 19.77
N LEU A 158 -19.95 -1.77 20.76
CA LEU A 158 -20.92 -2.33 21.70
C LEU A 158 -22.34 -2.04 21.22
N PHE A 159 -23.22 -3.01 21.45
CA PHE A 159 -24.64 -2.90 21.13
C PHE A 159 -25.50 -3.21 22.36
N ALA A 160 -26.61 -2.52 22.49
CA ALA A 160 -27.51 -2.68 23.63
C ALA A 160 -28.97 -2.54 23.23
N GLN A 161 -29.86 -3.18 24.03
CA GLN A 161 -31.31 -3.07 23.95
C GLN A 161 -31.85 -2.64 25.33
N ASN A 162 -32.65 -1.59 25.36
CA ASN A 162 -33.25 -1.06 26.60
C ASN A 162 -32.23 -0.83 27.73
N HIS A 163 -31.08 -0.21 27.40
CA HIS A 163 -29.95 0.04 28.30
C HIS A 163 -29.22 -1.21 28.84
N THR A 164 -29.57 -2.42 28.35
CA THR A 164 -28.84 -3.66 28.66
C THR A 164 -27.88 -4.00 27.51
N CYS A 165 -26.61 -4.21 27.83
CA CYS A 165 -25.61 -4.58 26.81
C CYS A 165 -25.94 -5.95 26.23
N ALA A 166 -26.12 -6.04 24.92
CA ALA A 166 -26.36 -7.27 24.19
C ALA A 166 -25.06 -7.96 23.76
N GLY A 167 -23.94 -7.21 23.66
CA GLY A 167 -22.64 -7.75 23.32
C GLY A 167 -21.76 -6.78 22.52
N LEU A 168 -20.70 -7.33 21.99
CA LEU A 168 -19.66 -6.63 21.27
C LEU A 168 -19.46 -7.25 19.88
N ILE A 169 -19.35 -6.40 18.87
CA ILE A 169 -18.94 -6.78 17.51
C ILE A 169 -17.65 -6.03 17.18
N ALA A 170 -16.60 -6.76 16.77
CA ALA A 170 -15.38 -6.13 16.31
C ALA A 170 -15.35 -6.08 14.79
N VAL A 171 -14.95 -4.93 14.27
CA VAL A 171 -14.79 -4.69 12.84
C VAL A 171 -13.35 -4.29 12.58
N ALA A 172 -12.74 -4.87 11.56
CA ALA A 172 -11.38 -4.50 11.15
C ALA A 172 -11.26 -4.51 9.63
N ASP A 173 -10.35 -3.65 9.14
CA ASP A 173 -9.85 -3.74 7.79
C ASP A 173 -8.78 -4.85 7.76
N THR A 174 -9.07 -5.93 7.05
CA THR A 174 -8.26 -7.15 7.08
C THR A 174 -7.08 -7.05 6.11
N LEU A 175 -5.94 -7.65 6.49
CA LEU A 175 -4.80 -7.80 5.59
C LEU A 175 -5.20 -8.56 4.32
N LYS A 176 -4.67 -8.14 3.16
CA LYS A 176 -4.75 -8.96 1.95
C LYS A 176 -3.94 -10.24 2.16
N GLU A 177 -4.43 -11.36 1.63
CA GLU A 177 -3.79 -12.68 1.79
C GLU A 177 -2.33 -12.69 1.30
N ASP A 178 -2.03 -11.88 0.30
CA ASP A 178 -0.71 -11.81 -0.33
C ASP A 178 0.24 -10.77 0.33
N SER A 179 -0.25 -9.93 1.26
CA SER A 179 0.54 -8.85 1.85
C SER A 179 1.77 -9.35 2.64
N PRO A 180 1.67 -10.32 3.55
CA PRO A 180 2.84 -10.80 4.28
C PRO A 180 3.89 -11.40 3.34
N GLN A 181 3.45 -12.13 2.31
CA GLN A 181 4.36 -12.70 1.32
C GLN A 181 5.04 -11.62 0.46
N ALA A 182 4.30 -10.58 0.07
CA ALA A 182 4.84 -9.47 -0.71
C ALA A 182 5.92 -8.72 0.08
N VAL A 183 5.68 -8.47 1.38
CA VAL A 183 6.64 -7.83 2.27
C VAL A 183 7.89 -8.70 2.43
N ALA A 184 7.74 -10.00 2.64
CA ALA A 184 8.86 -10.93 2.73
C ALA A 184 9.70 -10.93 1.43
N GLU A 185 9.05 -10.98 0.24
CA GLU A 185 9.74 -10.89 -1.06
C GLU A 185 10.52 -9.58 -1.23
N LEU A 186 10.01 -8.45 -0.74
CA LEU A 186 10.72 -7.16 -0.78
C LEU A 186 11.95 -7.17 0.14
N ARG A 187 11.81 -7.71 1.35
CA ARG A 187 12.92 -7.86 2.32
C ARG A 187 14.03 -8.77 1.77
N ASP A 188 13.66 -9.90 1.14
CA ASP A 188 14.59 -10.82 0.47
C ASP A 188 15.36 -10.15 -0.68
N MET A 189 14.77 -9.11 -1.29
CA MET A 189 15.44 -8.30 -2.32
C MET A 189 16.35 -7.21 -1.72
N GLY A 190 16.51 -7.14 -0.39
CA GLY A 190 17.27 -6.13 0.33
C GLY A 190 16.60 -4.75 0.37
N ILE A 191 15.27 -4.71 0.31
CA ILE A 191 14.47 -3.49 0.33
C ILE A 191 13.84 -3.33 1.70
N ARG A 192 14.03 -2.16 2.33
CA ARG A 192 13.38 -1.80 3.59
C ARG A 192 11.91 -1.46 3.34
N VAL A 193 11.01 -2.08 4.09
CA VAL A 193 9.56 -1.91 3.92
C VAL A 193 8.99 -1.14 5.10
N ILE A 194 8.32 -0.02 4.81
CA ILE A 194 7.77 0.90 5.79
C ILE A 194 6.26 1.03 5.55
N MET A 195 5.46 0.93 6.60
CA MET A 195 4.03 1.20 6.53
C MET A 195 3.74 2.63 6.99
N LEU A 196 2.98 3.40 6.19
CA LEU A 196 2.46 4.72 6.54
C LEU A 196 0.96 4.59 6.84
N THR A 197 0.50 5.14 7.97
CA THR A 197 -0.92 5.10 8.33
C THR A 197 -1.34 6.28 9.20
N GLY A 198 -2.59 6.73 9.05
CA GLY A 198 -3.23 7.69 9.95
C GLY A 198 -3.74 7.08 11.25
N ASP A 199 -3.68 5.77 11.41
CA ASP A 199 -4.14 5.08 12.61
C ASP A 199 -3.30 5.45 13.84
N ASN A 200 -3.88 5.18 15.02
CA ASN A 200 -3.12 5.26 16.26
C ASN A 200 -1.99 4.22 16.30
N GLU A 201 -0.99 4.49 17.13
CA GLU A 201 0.22 3.68 17.25
C GLU A 201 -0.04 2.19 17.55
N ARG A 202 -1.03 1.88 18.40
CA ARG A 202 -1.35 0.48 18.80
C ARG A 202 -1.88 -0.32 17.63
N THR A 203 -2.88 0.21 16.93
CA THR A 203 -3.46 -0.41 15.73
C THR A 203 -2.41 -0.57 14.63
N ALA A 204 -1.62 0.48 14.39
CA ALA A 204 -0.57 0.49 13.37
C ALA A 204 0.49 -0.57 13.66
N LYS A 205 0.90 -0.72 14.94
CA LYS A 205 1.86 -1.75 15.37
C LYS A 205 1.35 -3.15 15.13
N ALA A 206 0.09 -3.42 15.51
CA ALA A 206 -0.51 -4.74 15.34
C ALA A 206 -0.56 -5.17 13.87
N ILE A 207 -1.01 -4.25 12.99
CA ILE A 207 -1.10 -4.50 11.54
C ILE A 207 0.30 -4.63 10.92
N GLY A 208 1.24 -3.77 11.29
CA GLY A 208 2.62 -3.80 10.82
C GLY A 208 3.32 -5.12 11.17
N ALA A 209 3.15 -5.60 12.40
CA ALA A 209 3.68 -6.89 12.83
C ALA A 209 3.07 -8.06 12.06
N GLN A 210 1.75 -8.06 11.84
CA GLN A 210 1.07 -9.08 11.03
C GLN A 210 1.52 -9.06 9.57
N ALA A 211 1.76 -7.88 8.99
CA ALA A 211 2.27 -7.72 7.63
C ALA A 211 3.75 -8.04 7.50
N GLY A 212 4.52 -7.97 8.59
CA GLY A 212 5.96 -8.23 8.63
C GLY A 212 6.82 -7.08 8.11
N VAL A 213 6.33 -5.81 8.17
CA VAL A 213 7.09 -4.64 7.76
C VAL A 213 8.24 -4.34 8.72
N ASP A 214 9.27 -3.65 8.25
CA ASP A 214 10.44 -3.30 9.08
C ASP A 214 10.15 -2.14 10.02
N GLU A 215 9.32 -1.19 9.58
CA GLU A 215 9.03 0.04 10.30
C GLU A 215 7.57 0.48 10.07
N VAL A 216 6.99 1.13 11.08
CA VAL A 216 5.66 1.73 11.00
C VAL A 216 5.74 3.20 11.38
N ILE A 217 5.19 4.07 10.55
CA ILE A 217 5.00 5.49 10.84
C ILE A 217 3.50 5.72 11.01
N ALA A 218 3.09 5.89 12.27
CA ALA A 218 1.70 6.03 12.68
C ALA A 218 1.27 7.49 12.85
N GLY A 219 -0.04 7.76 12.84
CA GLY A 219 -0.59 9.09 13.06
C GLY A 219 -0.32 10.08 11.92
N VAL A 220 -0.01 9.58 10.73
CA VAL A 220 0.30 10.43 9.56
C VAL A 220 -0.98 10.89 8.90
N LEU A 221 -1.32 12.15 9.04
CA LEU A 221 -2.43 12.76 8.31
C LEU A 221 -2.16 12.71 6.78
N PRO A 222 -3.20 12.74 5.94
CA PRO A 222 -3.05 12.69 4.49
C PRO A 222 -2.03 13.70 3.94
N GLU A 223 -2.07 14.94 4.45
CA GLU A 223 -1.14 16.02 4.09
C GLU A 223 0.29 15.78 4.57
N GLY A 224 0.47 15.01 5.64
CA GLY A 224 1.77 14.66 6.21
C GLY A 224 2.51 13.55 5.45
N LYS A 225 1.82 12.71 4.66
CA LYS A 225 2.45 11.60 3.94
C LYS A 225 3.55 12.07 2.99
N GLU A 226 3.34 13.18 2.29
CA GLU A 226 4.36 13.76 1.40
C GLU A 226 5.63 14.15 2.16
N ALA A 227 5.48 14.75 3.35
CA ALA A 227 6.60 15.15 4.18
C ALA A 227 7.42 13.93 4.67
N GLU A 228 6.75 12.83 5.04
CA GLU A 228 7.43 11.59 5.42
C GLU A 228 8.19 10.97 4.24
N ILE A 229 7.60 10.95 3.04
CA ILE A 229 8.31 10.50 1.83
C ILE A 229 9.55 11.35 1.58
N ARG A 230 9.49 12.67 1.80
CA ARG A 230 10.64 13.58 1.66
C ARG A 230 11.78 13.20 2.61
N LYS A 231 11.48 12.93 3.88
CA LYS A 231 12.48 12.47 4.87
C LYS A 231 13.10 11.13 4.48
N LEU A 232 12.29 10.19 3.99
CA LEU A 232 12.76 8.88 3.55
C LEU A 232 13.69 8.97 2.32
N LYS A 233 13.46 9.91 1.42
CA LYS A 233 14.32 10.14 0.23
C LYS A 233 15.73 10.59 0.60
N GLU A 234 15.96 11.15 1.76
CA GLU A 234 17.30 11.48 2.26
C GLU A 234 18.09 10.21 2.61
N GLN A 235 17.40 9.09 2.86
CA GLN A 235 17.99 7.80 3.26
C GLN A 235 18.21 6.84 2.07
N GLY A 236 17.54 7.10 0.93
CA GLY A 236 17.66 6.24 -0.25
C GLY A 236 16.59 6.47 -1.29
N LYS A 237 16.57 5.62 -2.32
CA LYS A 237 15.56 5.66 -3.37
C LYS A 237 14.24 5.06 -2.89
N VAL A 238 13.19 5.88 -2.87
CA VAL A 238 11.87 5.54 -2.30
C VAL A 238 10.86 5.23 -3.40
N ALA A 239 10.18 4.10 -3.26
CA ALA A 239 8.91 3.85 -3.93
C ALA A 239 7.76 4.02 -2.93
N MET A 240 6.74 4.80 -3.28
CA MET A 240 5.48 4.91 -2.55
C MET A 240 4.41 4.09 -3.23
N VAL A 241 3.68 3.29 -2.47
CA VAL A 241 2.55 2.47 -2.96
C VAL A 241 1.28 2.92 -2.27
N GLY A 242 0.26 3.23 -3.04
CA GLY A 242 -1.05 3.66 -2.54
C GLY A 242 -2.15 3.44 -3.57
N ASP A 243 -3.41 3.58 -3.15
CA ASP A 243 -4.60 3.35 -3.98
C ASP A 243 -5.52 4.57 -4.11
N GLY A 244 -5.36 5.59 -3.25
CA GLY A 244 -6.30 6.67 -3.06
C GLY A 244 -5.83 8.05 -3.48
N ILE A 245 -6.81 8.98 -3.51
CA ILE A 245 -6.59 10.42 -3.77
C ILE A 245 -5.64 11.01 -2.71
N ASN A 246 -5.76 10.56 -1.46
CA ASN A 246 -4.97 11.03 -0.35
C ASN A 246 -3.46 10.71 -0.49
N ASP A 247 -3.12 9.75 -1.32
CA ASP A 247 -1.74 9.33 -1.57
C ASP A 247 -1.09 10.05 -2.75
N ALA A 248 -1.87 10.73 -3.60
CA ALA A 248 -1.39 11.36 -4.82
C ALA A 248 -0.19 12.32 -4.61
N PRO A 249 -0.16 13.17 -3.58
CA PRO A 249 1.02 14.00 -3.28
C PRO A 249 2.25 13.16 -2.92
N ALA A 250 2.09 12.09 -2.14
CA ALA A 250 3.16 11.18 -1.74
C ALA A 250 3.66 10.33 -2.92
N LEU A 251 2.75 9.84 -3.78
CA LEU A 251 3.07 9.11 -5.02
C LEU A 251 3.91 9.97 -5.97
N THR A 252 3.51 11.24 -6.16
CA THR A 252 4.25 12.19 -7.00
C THR A 252 5.61 12.54 -6.41
N ARG A 253 5.73 12.62 -5.08
CA ARG A 253 6.97 13.00 -4.39
C ARG A 253 8.00 11.91 -4.41
N ALA A 254 7.62 10.65 -4.38
CA ALA A 254 8.51 9.49 -4.38
C ALA A 254 9.37 9.43 -5.66
N ASP A 255 10.51 8.70 -5.62
CA ASP A 255 11.28 8.42 -6.84
C ASP A 255 10.50 7.52 -7.79
N THR A 256 9.62 6.67 -7.24
CA THR A 256 8.67 5.83 -7.99
C THR A 256 7.34 5.81 -7.27
N GLY A 257 6.31 6.44 -7.81
CA GLY A 257 4.93 6.27 -7.36
C GLY A 257 4.32 5.02 -7.99
N ILE A 258 3.70 4.16 -7.20
CA ILE A 258 3.05 2.91 -7.63
C ILE A 258 1.60 2.95 -7.19
N ALA A 259 0.67 3.05 -8.14
CA ALA A 259 -0.76 2.90 -7.86
C ALA A 259 -1.16 1.42 -7.92
N ILE A 260 -1.92 0.96 -6.91
CA ILE A 260 -2.34 -0.44 -6.80
C ILE A 260 -3.85 -0.61 -7.02
N GLY A 261 -4.23 -1.61 -7.82
CA GLY A 261 -5.63 -1.94 -8.11
C GLY A 261 -6.32 -0.94 -9.03
N ALA A 262 -7.64 -0.95 -9.01
CA ALA A 262 -8.48 0.03 -9.68
C ALA A 262 -8.53 1.34 -8.87
N GLY A 263 -7.35 1.84 -8.44
CA GLY A 263 -7.22 3.09 -7.71
C GLY A 263 -7.93 4.24 -8.40
N THR A 264 -8.16 5.33 -7.68
CA THR A 264 -8.79 6.51 -8.26
C THR A 264 -7.99 7.03 -9.46
N ASP A 265 -8.67 7.63 -10.45
CA ASP A 265 -8.01 8.22 -11.61
C ASP A 265 -6.86 9.16 -11.19
N VAL A 266 -7.05 9.89 -10.09
CA VAL A 266 -6.04 10.81 -9.53
C VAL A 266 -4.79 10.07 -9.05
N ALA A 267 -4.94 8.91 -8.38
CA ALA A 267 -3.79 8.10 -7.96
C ALA A 267 -3.08 7.49 -9.18
N ILE A 268 -3.85 7.02 -10.17
CA ILE A 268 -3.32 6.52 -11.43
C ILE A 268 -2.51 7.61 -12.15
N ASP A 269 -3.02 8.84 -12.21
CA ASP A 269 -2.33 9.95 -12.86
C ASP A 269 -1.05 10.38 -12.13
N ALA A 270 -1.05 10.34 -10.79
CA ALA A 270 0.10 10.68 -9.97
C ALA A 270 1.21 9.63 -9.98
N ALA A 271 0.87 8.35 -10.22
CA ALA A 271 1.81 7.25 -10.17
C ALA A 271 2.66 7.13 -11.44
N SER A 272 3.87 6.62 -11.29
CA SER A 272 4.78 6.27 -12.41
C SER A 272 4.56 4.83 -12.89
N VAL A 273 4.08 3.96 -12.02
CA VAL A 273 3.76 2.55 -12.26
C VAL A 273 2.33 2.28 -11.82
N VAL A 274 1.56 1.55 -12.61
CA VAL A 274 0.18 1.17 -12.29
C VAL A 274 0.08 -0.35 -12.27
N LEU A 275 -0.38 -0.88 -11.14
CA LEU A 275 -0.69 -2.29 -10.96
C LEU A 275 -2.18 -2.50 -11.17
N VAL A 276 -2.54 -3.16 -12.27
CA VAL A 276 -3.94 -3.36 -12.68
C VAL A 276 -4.72 -4.22 -11.68
N LYS A 277 -4.02 -5.15 -11.04
CA LYS A 277 -4.60 -6.03 -10.02
C LYS A 277 -4.34 -5.48 -8.63
N SER A 278 -5.33 -5.61 -7.73
CA SER A 278 -5.19 -5.18 -6.34
C SER A 278 -4.40 -6.22 -5.50
N ARG A 279 -3.20 -6.60 -5.97
CA ARG A 279 -2.33 -7.58 -5.31
C ARG A 279 -1.01 -6.93 -4.92
N LEU A 280 -0.65 -6.99 -3.65
CA LEU A 280 0.59 -6.40 -3.16
C LEU A 280 1.83 -7.11 -3.74
N ARG A 281 1.75 -8.40 -4.05
CA ARG A 281 2.84 -9.16 -4.71
C ARG A 281 3.23 -8.64 -6.10
N ASP A 282 2.40 -7.83 -6.73
CA ASP A 282 2.76 -7.20 -8.00
C ASP A 282 3.79 -6.06 -7.80
N VAL A 283 3.98 -5.54 -6.56
CA VAL A 283 5.03 -4.55 -6.22
C VAL A 283 6.43 -5.17 -6.33
N PRO A 284 6.78 -6.24 -5.56
CA PRO A 284 8.08 -6.89 -5.75
C PRO A 284 8.27 -7.43 -7.16
N ALA A 285 7.20 -7.86 -7.84
CA ALA A 285 7.24 -8.31 -9.22
C ALA A 285 7.66 -7.17 -10.18
N ALA A 286 7.11 -5.97 -10.02
CA ALA A 286 7.48 -4.78 -10.81
C ALA A 286 8.96 -4.41 -10.63
N ILE A 287 9.44 -4.39 -9.39
CA ILE A 287 10.83 -4.08 -9.07
C ILE A 287 11.78 -5.14 -9.64
N ARG A 288 11.41 -6.41 -9.52
CA ARG A 288 12.18 -7.55 -10.07
C ARG A 288 12.28 -7.49 -11.58
N LEU A 289 11.17 -7.22 -12.26
CA LEU A 289 11.14 -7.07 -13.73
C LEU A 289 12.00 -5.89 -14.17
N SER A 290 11.91 -4.76 -13.47
CA SER A 290 12.73 -3.59 -13.74
C SER A 290 14.23 -3.91 -13.58
N ARG A 291 14.64 -4.55 -12.48
CA ARG A 291 16.04 -4.99 -12.26
C ARG A 291 16.53 -5.94 -13.35
N ALA A 292 15.67 -6.86 -13.79
CA ALA A 292 16.00 -7.77 -14.89
C ALA A 292 16.17 -7.04 -16.23
N THR A 293 15.32 -6.07 -16.52
CA THR A 293 15.40 -5.24 -17.72
C THR A 293 16.67 -4.38 -17.72
N LEU A 294 17.00 -3.75 -16.58
CA LEU A 294 18.24 -2.97 -16.43
C LEU A 294 19.49 -3.85 -16.63
N ARG A 295 19.51 -5.04 -16.06
CA ARG A 295 20.60 -6.00 -16.26
C ARG A 295 20.74 -6.36 -17.74
N ASN A 296 19.62 -6.62 -18.42
CA ASN A 296 19.62 -6.92 -19.84
C ASN A 296 20.17 -5.76 -20.69
N ILE A 297 19.82 -4.50 -20.33
CA ILE A 297 20.39 -3.30 -20.97
C ILE A 297 21.90 -3.26 -20.80
N HIS A 298 22.42 -3.49 -19.58
CA HIS A 298 23.85 -3.51 -19.33
C HIS A 298 24.58 -4.62 -20.11
N GLU A 299 23.98 -5.82 -20.19
CA GLU A 299 24.51 -6.92 -21.01
C GLU A 299 24.53 -6.55 -22.49
N ASN A 300 23.48 -5.94 -23.01
CA ASN A 300 23.41 -5.49 -24.40
C ASN A 300 24.47 -4.42 -24.71
N LEU A 301 24.63 -3.45 -23.81
CA LEU A 301 25.66 -2.41 -23.94
C LEU A 301 27.07 -3.01 -23.89
N PHE A 302 27.33 -3.94 -22.96
CA PHE A 302 28.62 -4.64 -22.89
C PHE A 302 28.98 -5.31 -24.23
N TRP A 303 28.07 -6.09 -24.80
CA TRP A 303 28.29 -6.75 -26.06
C TRP A 303 28.48 -5.75 -27.23
N ALA A 304 27.65 -4.68 -27.24
CA ALA A 304 27.78 -3.64 -28.26
C ALA A 304 29.14 -2.94 -28.21
N PHE A 305 29.71 -2.68 -27.04
CA PHE A 305 31.04 -2.10 -26.88
C PHE A 305 32.15 -3.12 -27.17
N PHE A 306 31.99 -4.35 -26.72
CA PHE A 306 33.02 -5.39 -26.86
C PHE A 306 33.43 -5.60 -28.32
N TYR A 307 32.47 -5.72 -29.24
CA TYR A 307 32.74 -5.83 -30.66
C TYR A 307 33.49 -4.61 -31.22
N ASN A 308 33.15 -3.42 -30.76
CA ASN A 308 33.79 -2.19 -31.22
C ASN A 308 35.22 -2.05 -30.66
N VAL A 309 35.46 -2.42 -29.41
CA VAL A 309 36.81 -2.39 -28.78
C VAL A 309 37.80 -3.28 -29.52
N ILE A 310 37.38 -4.42 -30.05
CA ILE A 310 38.19 -5.32 -30.85
C ILE A 310 38.29 -4.84 -32.32
N GLY A 311 37.13 -4.48 -32.90
CA GLY A 311 37.01 -4.17 -34.33
C GLY A 311 37.70 -2.87 -34.75
N ILE A 312 37.68 -1.82 -33.93
CA ILE A 312 38.26 -0.52 -34.24
C ILE A 312 39.78 -0.58 -34.37
N PRO A 313 40.54 -1.15 -33.41
CA PRO A 313 42.02 -1.32 -33.58
C PRO A 313 42.38 -2.19 -34.77
N LEU A 314 41.60 -3.26 -35.04
CA LEU A 314 41.84 -4.11 -36.19
C LEU A 314 41.61 -3.36 -37.51
N ALA A 315 40.56 -2.57 -37.62
CA ALA A 315 40.24 -1.73 -38.77
C ALA A 315 41.28 -0.61 -38.96
N ALA A 316 41.77 -0.04 -37.85
CA ALA A 316 42.84 0.96 -37.88
C ALA A 316 44.21 0.40 -38.25
N GLY A 317 44.35 -0.93 -38.39
CA GLY A 317 45.60 -1.57 -38.78
C GLY A 317 46.66 -1.65 -37.67
N VAL A 318 46.28 -1.49 -36.40
CA VAL A 318 47.22 -1.54 -35.25
C VAL A 318 48.00 -2.85 -35.20
N TRP A 319 47.40 -3.94 -35.61
CA TRP A 319 48.02 -5.27 -35.64
C TRP A 319 48.76 -5.59 -36.95
N TYR A 320 48.67 -4.71 -37.98
CA TYR A 320 49.27 -4.93 -39.26
C TYR A 320 50.80 -5.01 -39.20
N PRO A 321 51.53 -4.13 -38.47
CA PRO A 321 52.98 -4.20 -38.41
C PRO A 321 53.51 -5.47 -37.72
N ILE A 322 52.75 -6.09 -36.84
CA ILE A 322 53.19 -7.24 -36.03
C ILE A 322 52.76 -8.57 -36.67
N PHE A 323 51.49 -8.67 -37.13
CA PHE A 323 50.88 -9.91 -37.61
C PHE A 323 50.45 -9.87 -39.08
N GLY A 324 50.59 -8.76 -39.78
CA GLY A 324 50.13 -8.59 -41.17
C GLY A 324 48.59 -8.64 -41.31
N TRP A 325 47.84 -8.54 -40.21
CA TRP A 325 46.38 -8.66 -40.23
C TRP A 325 45.71 -7.39 -40.73
N LYS A 326 44.85 -7.54 -41.74
CA LYS A 326 43.96 -6.49 -42.24
C LYS A 326 42.50 -6.89 -42.05
N LEU A 327 41.66 -5.96 -41.65
CA LEU A 327 40.22 -6.19 -41.60
C LEU A 327 39.67 -6.30 -43.03
N ASN A 328 39.14 -7.47 -43.38
CA ASN A 328 38.36 -7.60 -44.60
C ASN A 328 36.97 -6.97 -44.38
N PRO A 329 36.51 -6.10 -45.30
CA PRO A 329 35.18 -5.46 -45.20
C PRO A 329 34.00 -6.43 -44.99
N MET A 330 34.07 -7.63 -45.58
CA MET A 330 33.06 -8.67 -45.40
C MET A 330 32.95 -9.13 -43.94
N PHE A 331 34.09 -9.34 -43.24
CA PHE A 331 34.07 -9.69 -41.81
C PHE A 331 33.54 -8.55 -40.97
N GLY A 332 33.83 -7.29 -41.32
CA GLY A 332 33.25 -6.12 -40.66
C GLY A 332 31.72 -6.07 -40.78
N ALA A 333 31.17 -6.31 -41.97
CA ALA A 333 29.75 -6.35 -42.22
C ALA A 333 29.07 -7.51 -41.48
N ALA A 334 29.67 -8.71 -41.49
CA ALA A 334 29.18 -9.87 -40.74
C ALA A 334 29.18 -9.62 -39.23
N ALA A 335 30.23 -9.02 -38.65
CA ALA A 335 30.31 -8.67 -37.23
C ALA A 335 29.22 -7.66 -36.84
N MET A 336 28.91 -6.67 -37.69
CA MET A 336 27.85 -5.71 -37.50
C MET A 336 26.47 -6.36 -37.40
N SER A 337 26.16 -7.28 -38.36
CA SER A 337 24.89 -8.00 -38.38
C SER A 337 24.73 -8.92 -37.16
N LEU A 338 25.83 -9.64 -36.82
CA LEU A 338 25.85 -10.54 -35.66
C LEU A 338 25.65 -9.78 -34.34
N SER A 339 26.31 -8.59 -34.19
CA SER A 339 26.15 -7.74 -33.02
C SER A 339 24.70 -7.32 -32.80
N SER A 340 23.99 -6.88 -33.86
CA SER A 340 22.57 -6.51 -33.76
C SER A 340 21.69 -7.72 -33.45
N PHE A 341 21.97 -8.87 -34.05
CA PHE A 341 21.27 -10.12 -33.77
C PHE A 341 21.43 -10.54 -32.29
N CYS A 342 22.65 -10.47 -31.74
CA CYS A 342 22.90 -10.79 -30.33
C CYS A 342 22.13 -9.87 -29.37
N VAL A 343 22.11 -8.55 -29.62
CA VAL A 343 21.36 -7.59 -28.78
C VAL A 343 19.86 -7.90 -28.78
N VAL A 344 19.26 -8.14 -29.97
CA VAL A 344 17.82 -8.45 -30.04
C VAL A 344 17.52 -9.80 -29.39
N THR A 345 18.32 -10.83 -29.64
CA THR A 345 18.12 -12.15 -29.03
C THR A 345 18.25 -12.11 -27.51
N ASN A 346 19.24 -11.35 -26.98
CA ASN A 346 19.40 -11.18 -25.54
C ASN A 346 18.21 -10.43 -24.93
N ALA A 347 17.69 -9.38 -25.58
CA ALA A 347 16.49 -8.68 -25.11
C ALA A 347 15.26 -9.62 -25.10
N LEU A 348 15.08 -10.46 -26.11
CA LEU A 348 13.98 -11.43 -26.18
C LEU A 348 14.03 -12.48 -25.05
N ARG A 349 15.19 -12.74 -24.44
CA ARG A 349 15.29 -13.62 -23.25
C ARG A 349 14.46 -13.15 -22.09
N LEU A 350 14.15 -11.83 -21.98
CA LEU A 350 13.23 -11.29 -20.98
C LEU A 350 11.82 -11.91 -21.08
N ASN A 351 11.38 -12.40 -22.23
CA ASN A 351 10.10 -13.09 -22.38
C ASN A 351 10.04 -14.43 -21.62
N LEU A 352 11.19 -15.00 -21.27
CA LEU A 352 11.31 -16.23 -20.48
C LEU A 352 11.45 -15.93 -18.98
N PHE A 353 11.49 -14.66 -18.59
CA PHE A 353 11.67 -14.27 -17.21
C PHE A 353 10.38 -14.45 -16.40
N SER A 354 10.47 -15.17 -15.27
CA SER A 354 9.36 -15.27 -14.32
C SER A 354 9.27 -14.02 -13.48
N VAL A 355 8.28 -13.18 -13.72
CA VAL A 355 8.06 -11.90 -13.04
C VAL A 355 7.70 -12.13 -11.56
N HIS A 356 6.80 -13.07 -11.30
CA HIS A 356 6.48 -13.54 -9.95
C HIS A 356 7.47 -14.65 -9.60
N GLY A 357 8.38 -14.44 -8.65
CA GLY A 357 9.33 -15.45 -8.17
C GLY A 357 8.62 -16.74 -7.72
N LYS A 358 9.36 -17.81 -7.58
CA LYS A 358 8.83 -19.04 -6.94
C LYS A 358 8.38 -18.67 -5.53
N ALA A 359 7.09 -18.88 -5.26
CA ALA A 359 6.56 -18.67 -3.91
C ALA A 359 7.34 -19.57 -2.94
N ASN A 360 8.09 -18.97 -2.04
CA ASN A 360 8.61 -19.71 -0.90
C ASN A 360 7.42 -19.90 0.06
N LYS A 361 6.80 -21.07 0.02
CA LYS A 361 5.61 -21.39 0.83
C LYS A 361 5.92 -21.48 2.34
N ASP A 362 7.22 -21.46 2.68
CA ASP A 362 7.68 -21.68 4.06
C ASP A 362 8.21 -20.38 4.72
N ALA A 363 8.08 -19.22 4.08
CA ALA A 363 8.40 -17.95 4.72
C ALA A 363 7.27 -17.56 5.68
N ALA A 364 7.28 -18.14 6.88
CA ALA A 364 6.57 -17.59 8.00
C ALA A 364 7.14 -16.18 8.29
N PRO A 365 6.31 -15.18 8.57
CA PRO A 365 6.79 -13.85 8.94
C PRO A 365 7.66 -14.03 10.20
N ALA A 366 8.95 -13.75 10.09
CA ALA A 366 9.79 -13.60 11.26
C ALA A 366 9.27 -12.38 12.01
N ALA A 367 8.62 -12.59 13.13
CA ALA A 367 8.16 -11.55 14.03
C ALA A 367 9.37 -10.91 14.73
N GLU A 368 10.14 -10.11 13.99
CA GLU A 368 11.10 -9.20 14.60
C GLU A 368 10.35 -7.95 15.10
N PRO A 369 10.82 -7.32 16.19
CA PRO A 369 10.16 -6.16 16.74
C PRO A 369 10.12 -5.03 15.69
N VAL A 370 8.90 -4.64 15.30
CA VAL A 370 8.65 -3.53 14.37
C VAL A 370 9.08 -2.22 15.03
N GLU A 371 9.98 -1.47 14.40
CA GLU A 371 10.35 -0.14 14.85
C GLU A 371 9.19 0.83 14.61
N ILE A 372 8.78 1.59 15.65
CA ILE A 372 7.67 2.53 15.55
C ILE A 372 8.22 3.93 15.61
N LYS A 373 7.85 4.75 14.63
CA LYS A 373 8.04 6.19 14.66
C LYS A 373 6.68 6.87 14.64
N THR A 374 6.46 7.75 15.60
CA THR A 374 5.32 8.68 15.55
C THR A 374 5.74 9.88 14.72
N SER A 375 4.87 10.32 13.80
CA SER A 375 5.13 11.58 13.12
C SER A 375 5.12 12.69 14.17
N GLU A 376 6.25 13.34 14.40
CA GLU A 376 6.28 14.60 15.13
C GLU A 376 5.51 15.62 14.29
N SER A 377 4.20 15.70 14.53
CA SER A 377 3.46 16.91 14.21
C SER A 377 4.05 17.97 15.12
N GLU A 378 4.95 18.82 14.60
CA GLU A 378 5.17 20.13 15.20
C GLU A 378 3.81 20.81 15.18
N GLU A 379 3.07 20.71 16.30
CA GLU A 379 2.05 21.67 16.65
C GLU A 379 2.75 23.04 16.75
N LYS A 380 2.97 23.69 15.61
CA LYS A 380 3.07 25.13 15.57
C LYS A 380 1.68 25.63 15.95
N VAL A 381 1.48 25.78 17.26
CA VAL A 381 0.44 26.68 17.77
C VAL A 381 0.75 28.05 17.17
N MET A 382 0.12 28.34 16.03
CA MET A 382 0.11 29.69 15.47
C MET A 382 -0.82 30.52 16.35
N THR A 383 -0.30 31.06 17.45
CA THR A 383 -0.94 32.14 18.17
C THR A 383 -0.93 33.37 17.25
N LYS A 384 -2.04 33.57 16.56
CA LYS A 384 -2.32 34.81 15.84
C LYS A 384 -2.79 35.82 16.87
N THR A 385 -1.91 36.70 17.32
CA THR A 385 -2.29 37.87 18.13
C THR A 385 -2.97 38.85 17.19
N MET A 386 -4.30 38.98 17.30
CA MET A 386 -5.03 40.05 16.62
C MET A 386 -5.08 41.25 17.56
N HIS A 387 -4.45 42.37 17.18
CA HIS A 387 -4.68 43.68 17.80
C HIS A 387 -6.02 44.22 17.32
N ILE A 388 -7.01 44.24 18.18
CA ILE A 388 -8.32 44.84 17.92
C ILE A 388 -8.34 46.18 18.64
N GLU A 389 -8.22 47.28 17.91
CA GLU A 389 -8.44 48.62 18.44
C GLU A 389 -9.94 48.89 18.61
N GLY A 390 -10.37 49.23 19.81
CA GLY A 390 -11.74 49.63 20.09
C GLY A 390 -12.51 48.80 21.12
N MET A 391 -11.88 47.90 21.84
CA MET A 391 -12.52 47.20 22.97
C MET A 391 -12.72 48.12 24.16
N MET A 392 -13.99 48.42 24.47
CA MET A 392 -14.39 49.33 25.56
C MET A 392 -14.91 48.63 26.81
N CYS A 393 -14.78 47.30 26.96
CA CYS A 393 -15.19 46.63 28.21
C CYS A 393 -14.33 45.39 28.50
N GLY A 394 -14.02 45.13 29.78
CA GLY A 394 -13.21 44.01 30.26
C GLY A 394 -13.83 42.59 30.07
N HIS A 395 -15.01 42.46 29.45
CA HIS A 395 -15.64 41.17 29.14
C HIS A 395 -15.24 40.66 27.75
N CYS A 396 -14.65 41.50 26.91
CA CYS A 396 -14.19 41.16 25.57
C CYS A 396 -12.71 40.72 25.53
N GLU A 397 -11.97 40.81 26.61
CA GLU A 397 -10.56 40.35 26.70
C GLU A 397 -10.42 38.86 27.03
N ALA A 398 -11.53 38.17 27.39
CA ALA A 398 -11.52 36.79 27.88
C ALA A 398 -12.14 35.77 26.87
N THR A 399 -12.38 36.17 25.62
CA THR A 399 -12.81 35.29 24.52
C THR A 399 -11.74 35.31 23.43
#